data_f075e8e24d54b3baf00ecb25466015c2
#
_entry.id   f075e8e24d54b3baf00ecb25466015c2
#
_cell.length_a   1.000
_cell.length_b   1.000
_cell.length_c   1.000
_cell.angle_alpha   90.00
_cell.angle_beta   90.00
_cell.angle_gamma   90.00
#
_symmetry.space_group_name_H-M   'P 1'
#
loop_
_entity.id
_entity.type
_entity.pdbx_description
1 polymer ?
#
loop_
_entity_poly.entity_id
_entity_poly.type
_entity_poly.pdbx_seq_one_letter_code
_entity_poly.pdbx_strand_id
1 'polypeptide(L)'
;MAKENETVEEKKEVLNFIEQIVKKDLAEGKNGGRLQTRFPPEPNGYLHIGHAKAIAMDFGVAKKFGGVCNLRMDDTNPQKEDTEYVEAIKRDIEWLGFKWGKLVYASDYFQDLWDFAVWCIKQGRAYVDDPSAETIAQQKGTPTTPGT
;
A
#
# COMPACT_ATOMS: atom_id res chain seq x y z
N MET A 1 -8.99 -5.72 -58.48
CA MET A 1 -8.69 -4.95 -57.25
C MET A 1 -9.00 -5.84 -56.05
N ALA A 2 -8.02 -6.54 -55.56
CA ALA A 2 -8.15 -7.38 -54.37
C ALA A 2 -7.95 -6.49 -53.13
N LYS A 3 -8.89 -6.49 -52.21
CA LYS A 3 -8.78 -5.84 -50.90
C LYS A 3 -8.04 -6.84 -50.01
N GLU A 4 -6.81 -6.51 -49.64
CA GLU A 4 -6.07 -7.17 -48.57
C GLU A 4 -6.80 -6.89 -47.25
N ASN A 5 -7.31 -7.93 -46.62
CA ASN A 5 -7.74 -7.92 -45.24
C ASN A 5 -6.50 -8.05 -44.37
N GLU A 6 -5.98 -6.95 -43.86
CA GLU A 6 -5.04 -6.98 -42.75
C GLU A 6 -5.80 -7.45 -41.49
N THR A 7 -5.60 -8.69 -41.12
CA THR A 7 -5.97 -9.22 -39.80
C THR A 7 -5.00 -8.60 -38.78
N VAL A 8 -5.49 -7.61 -38.04
CA VAL A 8 -4.80 -7.09 -36.87
C VAL A 8 -4.77 -8.20 -35.82
N GLU A 9 -3.63 -8.89 -35.69
CA GLU A 9 -3.41 -9.78 -34.55
C GLU A 9 -3.47 -8.94 -33.26
N GLU A 10 -4.53 -9.13 -32.47
CA GLU A 10 -4.60 -8.61 -31.10
C GLU A 10 -3.43 -9.20 -30.30
N LYS A 11 -2.40 -8.40 -30.05
CA LYS A 11 -1.30 -8.75 -29.13
C LYS A 11 -1.91 -9.07 -27.79
N LYS A 12 -1.92 -10.34 -27.41
CA LYS A 12 -2.39 -10.79 -26.11
C LYS A 12 -1.60 -10.07 -25.02
N GLU A 13 -2.25 -9.18 -24.29
CA GLU A 13 -1.63 -8.40 -23.23
C GLU A 13 -1.14 -9.34 -22.12
N VAL A 14 0.17 -9.37 -21.87
CA VAL A 14 0.76 -10.17 -20.80
C VAL A 14 0.58 -9.43 -19.49
N LEU A 15 -0.26 -9.98 -18.62
CA LEU A 15 -0.52 -9.44 -17.27
C LEU A 15 0.38 -10.14 -16.25
N ASN A 16 0.96 -9.38 -15.33
CA ASN A 16 1.61 -9.94 -14.15
C ASN A 16 0.55 -10.51 -13.18
N PHE A 17 0.99 -11.22 -12.13
CA PHE A 17 0.07 -11.91 -11.22
C PHE A 17 -0.87 -10.95 -10.46
N ILE A 18 -0.40 -9.75 -10.09
CA ILE A 18 -1.22 -8.73 -9.42
C ILE A 18 -2.31 -8.23 -10.38
N GLU A 19 -1.93 -7.91 -11.61
CA GLU A 19 -2.86 -7.47 -12.65
C GLU A 19 -3.91 -8.52 -12.99
N GLN A 20 -3.52 -9.80 -12.96
CA GLN A 20 -4.46 -10.92 -13.15
C GLN A 20 -5.50 -10.97 -12.01
N ILE A 21 -5.07 -10.81 -10.75
CA ILE A 21 -5.95 -10.76 -9.59
C ILE A 21 -6.90 -9.57 -9.71
N VAL A 22 -6.38 -8.38 -9.99
CA VAL A 22 -7.19 -7.16 -10.15
C VAL A 22 -8.22 -7.32 -11.25
N LYS A 23 -7.81 -7.83 -12.42
CA LYS A 23 -8.72 -8.06 -13.54
C LYS A 23 -9.85 -9.02 -13.18
N LYS A 24 -9.53 -10.12 -12.47
CA LYS A 24 -10.51 -11.07 -11.98
C LYS A 24 -11.47 -10.42 -10.98
N ASP A 25 -10.96 -9.73 -9.98
CA ASP A 25 -11.76 -9.11 -8.92
C ASP A 25 -12.71 -8.04 -9.47
N LEU A 26 -12.26 -7.26 -10.44
CA LEU A 26 -13.10 -6.28 -11.14
C LEU A 26 -14.20 -6.96 -11.97
N ALA A 27 -13.88 -8.05 -12.68
CA ALA A 27 -14.84 -8.82 -13.46
C ALA A 27 -15.91 -9.49 -12.57
N GLU A 28 -15.54 -9.89 -11.35
CA GLU A 28 -16.47 -10.44 -10.34
C GLU A 28 -17.25 -9.35 -9.57
N GLY A 29 -17.01 -8.07 -9.85
CA GLY A 29 -17.68 -6.95 -9.19
C GLY A 29 -17.31 -6.78 -7.72
N LYS A 30 -16.18 -7.35 -7.27
CA LYS A 30 -15.69 -7.18 -5.90
C LYS A 30 -15.52 -5.70 -5.57
N ASN A 31 -15.76 -5.37 -4.31
CA ASN A 31 -15.69 -3.99 -3.80
C ASN A 31 -16.54 -2.98 -4.60
N GLY A 32 -17.62 -3.45 -5.24
CA GLY A 32 -18.47 -2.61 -6.11
C GLY A 32 -17.75 -2.15 -7.37
N GLY A 33 -16.80 -2.95 -7.89
CA GLY A 33 -16.01 -2.62 -9.08
C GLY A 33 -14.99 -1.50 -8.87
N ARG A 34 -14.69 -1.14 -7.62
CA ARG A 34 -13.71 -0.09 -7.30
C ARG A 34 -12.34 -0.68 -7.04
N LEU A 35 -11.32 -0.08 -7.65
CA LEU A 35 -9.92 -0.37 -7.39
C LEU A 35 -9.27 0.79 -6.66
N GLN A 36 -8.64 0.50 -5.53
CA GLN A 36 -7.83 1.45 -4.80
C GLN A 36 -6.52 0.78 -4.36
N THR A 37 -5.42 1.44 -4.64
CA THR A 37 -4.10 1.10 -4.15
C THR A 37 -3.59 2.17 -3.19
N ARG A 38 -2.45 1.93 -2.56
CA ARG A 38 -1.87 2.84 -1.59
C ARG A 38 -0.35 2.74 -1.63
N PHE A 39 0.31 3.88 -1.69
CA PHE A 39 1.74 4.00 -1.42
C PHE A 39 1.94 4.62 -0.03
N PRO A 40 2.47 3.87 0.96
CA PRO A 40 2.58 4.33 2.34
C PRO A 40 4.04 4.57 2.77
N PRO A 41 4.72 5.61 2.26
CA PRO A 41 6.10 5.88 2.66
C PRO A 41 6.17 6.43 4.09
N GLU A 42 7.24 6.07 4.82
CA GLU A 42 7.64 6.73 6.05
C GLU A 42 8.50 7.96 5.70
N PRO A 43 8.13 9.19 6.15
CA PRO A 43 8.85 10.42 5.76
C PRO A 43 10.11 10.64 6.63
N ASN A 44 10.99 9.63 6.69
CA ASN A 44 12.23 9.60 7.47
C ASN A 44 13.49 9.68 6.61
N GLY A 45 13.35 9.91 5.31
CA GLY A 45 14.46 10.00 4.35
C GLY A 45 13.98 10.18 2.93
N TYR A 46 14.94 10.37 2.01
CA TYR A 46 14.67 10.45 0.58
C TYR A 46 14.34 9.08 -0.01
N LEU A 47 13.52 9.09 -1.07
CA LEU A 47 13.21 7.87 -1.82
C LEU A 47 14.45 7.35 -2.58
N HIS A 48 14.49 6.06 -2.81
CA HIS A 48 15.50 5.40 -3.64
C HIS A 48 14.83 4.52 -4.70
N ILE A 49 15.62 3.88 -5.56
CA ILE A 49 15.13 3.07 -6.69
C ILE A 49 14.15 1.95 -6.28
N GLY A 50 14.28 1.41 -5.07
CA GLY A 50 13.32 0.44 -4.53
C GLY A 50 11.93 1.03 -4.35
N HIS A 51 11.85 2.28 -3.87
CA HIS A 51 10.58 3.01 -3.76
C HIS A 51 10.01 3.35 -5.14
N ALA A 52 10.84 3.70 -6.11
CA ALA A 52 10.38 3.96 -7.48
C ALA A 52 9.69 2.72 -8.09
N LYS A 53 10.21 1.51 -7.80
CA LYS A 53 9.58 0.26 -8.20
C LYS A 53 8.19 0.07 -7.54
N ALA A 54 8.07 0.34 -6.25
CA ALA A 54 6.79 0.25 -5.55
C ALA A 54 5.79 1.29 -6.08
N ILE A 55 6.22 2.53 -6.28
CA ILE A 55 5.40 3.60 -6.87
C ILE A 55 4.91 3.18 -8.26
N ALA A 56 5.79 2.68 -9.13
CA ALA A 56 5.42 2.24 -10.46
C ALA A 56 4.39 1.09 -10.42
N MET A 57 4.46 0.21 -9.42
CA MET A 57 3.48 -0.86 -9.23
C MET A 57 2.15 -0.32 -8.71
N ASP A 58 2.16 0.41 -7.60
CA ASP A 58 0.94 0.87 -6.92
C ASP A 58 0.14 1.84 -7.77
N PHE A 59 0.80 2.87 -8.29
CA PHE A 59 0.19 3.86 -9.17
C PHE A 59 -0.10 3.31 -10.57
N GLY A 60 0.81 2.47 -11.09
CA GLY A 60 0.68 1.86 -12.41
C GLY A 60 -0.54 0.96 -12.50
N VAL A 61 -0.75 0.08 -11.53
CA VAL A 61 -1.93 -0.79 -11.45
C VAL A 61 -3.21 0.05 -11.34
N ALA A 62 -3.24 1.03 -10.45
CA ALA A 62 -4.39 1.92 -10.34
C ALA A 62 -4.70 2.61 -11.67
N LYS A 63 -3.70 3.21 -12.31
CA LYS A 63 -3.85 3.89 -13.60
C LYS A 63 -4.33 2.96 -14.71
N LYS A 64 -3.76 1.75 -14.79
CA LYS A 64 -4.07 0.76 -15.83
C LYS A 64 -5.52 0.27 -15.77
N PHE A 65 -6.06 0.10 -14.57
CA PHE A 65 -7.41 -0.43 -14.36
C PHE A 65 -8.43 0.63 -13.96
N GLY A 66 -8.13 1.91 -14.15
CA GLY A 66 -9.08 3.01 -13.88
C GLY A 66 -9.38 3.23 -12.39
N GLY A 67 -8.47 2.80 -11.53
CA GLY A 67 -8.57 2.98 -10.07
C GLY A 67 -7.90 4.25 -9.57
N VAL A 68 -7.76 4.33 -8.25
CA VAL A 68 -7.12 5.44 -7.54
C VAL A 68 -5.98 4.90 -6.66
N CYS A 69 -4.82 5.56 -6.70
CA CYS A 69 -3.76 5.34 -5.72
C CYS A 69 -3.74 6.50 -4.70
N ASN A 70 -3.80 6.20 -3.42
CA ASN A 70 -3.67 7.19 -2.35
C ASN A 70 -2.23 7.22 -1.82
N LEU A 71 -1.75 8.42 -1.51
CA LEU A 71 -0.50 8.63 -0.79
C LEU A 71 -0.82 8.74 0.70
N ARG A 72 -0.29 7.80 1.50
CA ARG A 72 -0.45 7.83 2.95
C ARG A 72 0.91 7.94 3.61
N MET A 73 1.24 9.07 4.17
CA MET A 73 2.44 9.22 4.99
C MET A 73 2.30 8.37 6.24
N ASP A 74 3.26 7.47 6.45
CA ASP A 74 3.35 6.68 7.68
C ASP A 74 4.18 7.44 8.71
N ASP A 75 3.63 8.53 9.18
CA ASP A 75 4.22 9.51 10.09
C ASP A 75 3.97 9.14 11.56
N THR A 76 4.39 7.95 11.94
CA THR A 76 4.17 7.39 13.29
C THR A 76 5.35 7.55 14.23
N ASN A 77 6.49 8.04 13.73
CA ASN A 77 7.71 8.24 14.52
C ASN A 77 8.22 9.70 14.46
N PRO A 78 7.72 10.59 15.32
CA PRO A 78 8.01 12.03 15.26
C PRO A 78 9.49 12.38 15.50
N GLN A 79 10.31 11.44 15.95
CA GLN A 79 11.75 11.68 16.17
C GLN A 79 12.59 11.62 14.89
N LYS A 80 12.07 11.01 13.82
CA LYS A 80 12.81 10.73 12.59
C LYS A 80 12.18 11.38 11.36
N GLU A 81 11.01 11.94 11.50
CA GLU A 81 10.21 12.47 10.40
C GLU A 81 10.39 13.95 10.24
N ASP A 82 10.50 14.40 8.99
CA ASP A 82 10.69 15.80 8.65
C ASP A 82 9.79 16.19 7.48
N THR A 83 9.29 17.40 7.52
CA THR A 83 8.49 18.02 6.44
C THR A 83 9.26 18.05 5.14
N GLU A 84 10.58 18.19 5.16
CA GLU A 84 11.45 18.13 3.99
C GLU A 84 11.27 16.82 3.22
N TYR A 85 11.23 15.67 3.93
CA TYR A 85 11.04 14.37 3.30
C TYR A 85 9.63 14.20 2.74
N VAL A 86 8.61 14.73 3.42
CA VAL A 86 7.24 14.75 2.90
C VAL A 86 7.18 15.45 1.54
N GLU A 87 7.76 16.65 1.43
CA GLU A 87 7.77 17.40 0.19
C GLU A 87 8.65 16.74 -0.89
N ALA A 88 9.77 16.11 -0.50
CA ALA A 88 10.60 15.36 -1.43
C ALA A 88 9.84 14.15 -2.01
N ILE A 89 9.14 13.37 -1.17
CA ILE A 89 8.32 12.23 -1.59
C ILE A 89 7.25 12.66 -2.61
N LYS A 90 6.54 13.74 -2.32
CA LYS A 90 5.52 14.28 -3.23
C LYS A 90 6.12 14.65 -4.58
N ARG A 91 7.21 15.40 -4.58
CA ARG A 91 7.93 15.83 -5.80
C ARG A 91 8.43 14.63 -6.61
N ASP A 92 8.95 13.60 -5.97
CA ASP A 92 9.47 12.40 -6.63
C ASP A 92 8.35 11.60 -7.30
N ILE A 93 7.18 11.48 -6.67
CA ILE A 93 6.01 10.82 -7.27
C ILE A 93 5.53 11.60 -8.51
N GLU A 94 5.46 12.92 -8.42
CA GLU A 94 5.07 13.79 -9.55
C GLU A 94 6.11 13.74 -10.68
N TRP A 95 7.40 13.71 -10.34
CA TRP A 95 8.48 13.56 -11.31
C TRP A 95 8.39 12.21 -12.06
N LEU A 96 7.98 11.13 -11.40
CA LEU A 96 7.71 9.85 -12.02
C LEU A 96 6.43 9.84 -12.89
N GLY A 97 5.70 10.95 -12.97
CA GLY A 97 4.51 11.10 -13.81
C GLY A 97 3.22 10.56 -13.20
N PHE A 98 3.17 10.41 -11.88
CA PHE A 98 2.00 9.95 -11.15
C PHE A 98 1.32 11.07 -10.37
N LYS A 99 0.03 10.86 -10.07
CA LYS A 99 -0.76 11.73 -9.19
C LYS A 99 -1.55 10.84 -8.23
N TRP A 100 -1.59 11.24 -6.97
CA TRP A 100 -2.38 10.55 -5.95
C TRP A 100 -3.83 11.07 -5.91
N GLY A 101 -4.73 10.23 -5.40
CA GLY A 101 -6.11 10.63 -5.16
C GLY A 101 -6.24 11.45 -3.89
N LYS A 102 -5.88 10.85 -2.74
CA LYS A 102 -5.85 11.53 -1.44
C LYS A 102 -4.43 11.49 -0.87
N LEU A 103 -4.04 12.57 -0.20
CA LEU A 103 -2.91 12.61 0.72
C LEU A 103 -3.48 12.54 2.14
N VAL A 104 -3.02 11.57 2.92
CA VAL A 104 -3.42 11.37 4.32
C VAL A 104 -2.20 11.05 5.16
N TYR A 105 -2.29 11.35 6.44
CA TYR A 105 -1.25 11.05 7.42
C TYR A 105 -1.76 10.02 8.42
N ALA A 106 -0.92 9.08 8.81
CA ALA A 106 -1.30 8.06 9.78
C ALA A 106 -1.60 8.69 11.16
N SER A 107 -0.88 9.75 11.52
CA SER A 107 -1.07 10.51 12.76
C SER A 107 -2.46 11.15 12.89
N ASP A 108 -3.11 11.50 11.79
CA ASP A 108 -4.47 12.06 11.80
C ASP A 108 -5.51 11.08 12.36
N TYR A 109 -5.19 9.79 12.40
CA TYR A 109 -6.10 8.70 12.78
C TYR A 109 -5.77 8.07 14.14
N PHE A 110 -4.87 8.64 14.93
CA PHE A 110 -4.46 8.04 16.21
C PHE A 110 -5.61 7.87 17.18
N GLN A 111 -6.53 8.82 17.24
CA GLN A 111 -7.72 8.69 18.10
C GLN A 111 -8.63 7.56 17.60
N ASP A 112 -8.87 7.48 16.31
CA ASP A 112 -9.71 6.42 15.72
C ASP A 112 -9.10 5.04 15.97
N LEU A 113 -7.76 4.92 15.84
CA LEU A 113 -7.02 3.68 16.12
C LEU A 113 -7.10 3.28 17.59
N TRP A 114 -7.00 4.26 18.50
CA TRP A 114 -7.18 4.03 19.92
C TRP A 114 -8.60 3.53 20.25
N ASP A 115 -9.60 4.21 19.74
CA ASP A 115 -10.99 3.84 19.97
C ASP A 115 -11.31 2.46 19.40
N PHE A 116 -10.74 2.14 18.23
CA PHE A 116 -10.86 0.81 17.64
C PHE A 116 -10.16 -0.27 18.47
N ALA A 117 -8.97 -0.01 19.00
CA ALA A 117 -8.27 -0.93 19.90
C ALA A 117 -9.10 -1.20 21.18
N VAL A 118 -9.63 -0.16 21.79
CA VAL A 118 -10.52 -0.27 22.96
C VAL A 118 -11.78 -1.08 22.62
N TRP A 119 -12.36 -0.84 21.46
CA TRP A 119 -13.50 -1.62 20.98
C TRP A 119 -13.13 -3.11 20.81
N CYS A 120 -11.99 -3.43 20.21
CA CYS A 120 -11.52 -4.79 20.07
C CYS A 120 -11.36 -5.51 21.43
N ILE A 121 -10.81 -4.81 22.43
CA ILE A 121 -10.68 -5.34 23.80
C ILE A 121 -12.06 -5.64 24.40
N LYS A 122 -12.99 -4.69 24.29
CA LYS A 122 -14.38 -4.87 24.79
C LYS A 122 -15.12 -6.02 24.11
N GLN A 123 -14.75 -6.36 22.85
CA GLN A 123 -15.31 -7.49 22.11
C GLN A 123 -14.57 -8.81 22.39
N GLY A 124 -13.55 -8.83 23.26
CA GLY A 124 -12.72 -10.01 23.52
C GLY A 124 -11.84 -10.45 22.33
N ARG A 125 -11.58 -9.53 21.39
CA ARG A 125 -10.77 -9.78 20.18
C ARG A 125 -9.32 -9.33 20.33
N ALA A 126 -9.01 -8.60 21.37
CA ALA A 126 -7.67 -8.15 21.74
C ALA A 126 -7.54 -8.10 23.25
N TYR A 127 -6.34 -8.10 23.75
CA TYR A 127 -6.00 -7.93 25.16
C TYR A 127 -4.74 -7.09 25.29
N VAL A 128 -4.52 -6.52 26.48
CA VAL A 128 -3.26 -5.85 26.81
C VAL A 128 -2.29 -6.90 27.31
N ASP A 129 -1.08 -6.90 26.78
CA ASP A 129 0.02 -7.76 27.19
C ASP A 129 1.21 -6.88 27.59
N ASP A 130 1.74 -7.09 28.80
CA ASP A 130 2.81 -6.27 29.38
C ASP A 130 3.99 -7.10 29.94
N PRO A 131 4.46 -8.14 29.25
CA PRO A 131 5.59 -8.93 29.70
C PRO A 131 6.89 -8.14 29.67
N SER A 132 7.87 -8.56 30.52
CA SER A 132 9.22 -7.97 30.45
C SER A 132 9.90 -8.26 29.12
N ALA A 133 10.90 -7.43 28.75
CA ALA A 133 11.69 -7.63 27.53
C ALA A 133 12.35 -9.02 27.47
N GLU A 134 12.76 -9.55 28.63
CA GLU A 134 13.34 -10.89 28.73
C GLU A 134 12.28 -11.98 28.46
N THR A 135 11.07 -11.82 28.97
CA THR A 135 9.96 -12.73 28.72
C THR A 135 9.59 -12.74 27.23
N ILE A 136 9.50 -11.56 26.60
CA ILE A 136 9.26 -11.44 25.15
C ILE A 136 10.37 -12.15 24.37
N ALA A 137 11.65 -11.94 24.74
CA ALA A 137 12.78 -12.56 24.06
C ALA A 137 12.75 -14.10 24.13
N GLN A 138 12.27 -14.65 25.24
CA GLN A 138 12.11 -16.10 25.42
C GLN A 138 10.91 -16.66 24.66
N GLN A 139 9.79 -15.94 24.64
CA GLN A 139 8.52 -16.40 24.08
C GLN A 139 8.35 -16.17 22.58
N LYS A 140 9.05 -15.18 21.99
CA LYS A 140 8.88 -14.81 20.58
C LYS A 140 9.22 -15.92 19.58
N GLY A 141 9.86 -17.00 20.01
CA GLY A 141 10.31 -18.08 19.13
C GLY A 141 11.53 -17.72 18.28
N THR A 142 11.85 -18.59 17.33
CA THR A 142 12.93 -18.45 16.36
C THR A 142 12.38 -18.73 14.95
N PRO A 143 13.15 -18.51 13.87
CA PRO A 143 12.71 -18.89 12.52
C PRO A 143 12.34 -20.38 12.35
N THR A 144 12.83 -21.24 13.24
CA THR A 144 12.62 -22.69 13.18
C THR A 144 11.78 -23.24 14.33
N THR A 145 11.48 -22.43 15.35
CA THR A 145 10.69 -22.86 16.53
C THR A 145 9.60 -21.84 16.77
N PRO A 146 8.31 -22.23 16.73
CA PRO A 146 7.21 -21.33 17.06
C PRO A 146 7.37 -20.72 18.46
N GLY A 147 6.89 -19.50 18.64
CA GLY A 147 6.74 -18.89 19.96
C GLY A 147 5.60 -19.52 20.76
N THR A 148 5.50 -19.17 22.01
CA THR A 148 4.44 -19.59 22.95
C THR A 148 3.44 -18.47 23.17
#